data_ac68902c2a34311a79f2758a18e9d185
#
_entry.id   ac68902c2a34311a79f2758a18e9d185
#
_cell.length_a   1.000
_cell.length_b   1.000
_cell.length_c   1.000
_cell.angle_alpha   90.00
_cell.angle_beta   90.00
_cell.angle_gamma   90.00
#
_symmetry.space_group_name_H-M   'P 1'
#
loop_
_entity.id
_entity.type
_entity.pdbx_description
1 polymer ?
#
loop_
_entity_poly.entity_id
_entity_poly.type
_entity_poly.pdbx_seq_one_letter_code
_entity_poly.pdbx_strand_id
1 'polypeptide(L)'
;MHDIGYVHNDIKLENIVAGYSDPQNIYLIDFGLASTFWDSPGVHSKKQFINKFSGNFMFTSLNSCRGNTKSRRDDVQAVFNLLVYLLNDNKLPWSDFCTRFKDQNYEFKDYLVERLKLKYS
;
A
#
# COMPACT_ATOMS: atom_id res chain seq x y z
N MET A 1 -2.91 5.57 14.45
CA MET A 1 -3.83 5.55 13.29
C MET A 1 -4.73 4.32 13.31
N HIS A 2 -4.20 3.12 13.28
CA HIS A 2 -5.00 1.89 13.37
C HIS A 2 -5.84 1.80 14.65
N ASP A 3 -5.34 2.32 15.76
CA ASP A 3 -6.05 2.31 17.05
C ASP A 3 -7.35 3.15 17.08
N ILE A 4 -7.49 4.05 16.11
CA ILE A 4 -8.68 4.89 15.96
C ILE A 4 -9.52 4.49 14.72
N GLY A 5 -9.27 3.31 14.15
CA GLY A 5 -10.09 2.73 13.10
C GLY A 5 -9.76 3.14 11.67
N TYR A 6 -8.61 3.78 11.43
CA TYR A 6 -8.19 4.22 10.10
C TYR A 6 -7.01 3.45 9.56
N VAL A 7 -7.00 3.24 8.24
CA VAL A 7 -5.87 2.76 7.45
C VAL A 7 -5.42 3.84 6.47
N HIS A 8 -4.13 3.87 6.18
CA HIS A 8 -3.52 4.92 5.35
C HIS A 8 -3.79 4.71 3.86
N ASN A 9 -3.65 3.48 3.39
CA ASN A 9 -3.90 3.04 2.01
C ASN A 9 -2.89 3.50 0.95
N ASP A 10 -1.92 4.35 1.28
CA ASP A 10 -0.91 4.84 0.32
C ASP A 10 0.47 4.97 0.96
N ILE A 11 0.93 3.91 1.62
CA ILE A 11 2.26 3.88 2.24
C ILE A 11 3.31 3.72 1.14
N LYS A 12 4.19 4.71 1.06
CA LYS A 12 5.31 4.80 0.10
C LYS A 12 6.36 5.77 0.63
N LEU A 13 7.55 5.76 0.05
CA LEU A 13 8.66 6.62 0.51
C LEU A 13 8.30 8.10 0.53
N GLU A 14 7.60 8.57 -0.49
CA GLU A 14 7.19 9.98 -0.63
C GLU A 14 6.25 10.45 0.49
N ASN A 15 5.59 9.51 1.18
CA ASN A 15 4.68 9.78 2.29
C ASN A 15 5.32 9.53 3.67
N ILE A 16 6.62 9.30 3.73
CA ILE A 16 7.39 9.13 4.97
C ILE A 16 8.48 10.19 5.01
N VAL A 17 8.45 11.03 6.03
CA VAL A 17 9.38 12.13 6.19
C VAL A 17 10.09 12.07 7.53
N ALA A 18 11.34 12.53 7.56
CA ALA A 18 12.08 12.72 8.82
C ALA A 18 11.65 14.01 9.51
N GLY A 19 11.67 14.01 10.83
CA GLY A 19 11.39 15.21 11.63
C GLY A 19 12.46 16.29 11.41
N TYR A 20 12.02 17.54 11.36
CA TYR A 20 12.93 18.67 11.18
C TYR A 20 13.87 18.87 12.39
N SER A 21 13.31 18.86 13.59
CA SER A 21 14.08 19.06 14.83
C SER A 21 14.68 17.75 15.37
N ASP A 22 14.12 16.62 15.02
CA ASP A 22 14.57 15.29 15.42
C ASP A 22 14.50 14.33 14.24
N PRO A 23 15.59 14.23 13.44
CA PRO A 23 15.62 13.38 12.25
C PRO A 23 15.49 11.88 12.52
N GLN A 24 15.61 11.43 13.78
CA GLN A 24 15.41 10.02 14.15
C GLN A 24 13.92 9.66 14.22
N ASN A 25 13.06 10.65 14.40
CA ASN A 25 11.62 10.45 14.29
C ASN A 25 11.16 10.56 12.85
N ILE A 26 10.39 9.59 12.42
CA ILE A 26 9.77 9.57 11.09
C ILE A 26 8.27 9.80 11.22
N TYR A 27 7.71 10.48 10.24
CA TYR A 27 6.29 10.82 10.20
C TYR A 27 5.67 10.33 8.90
N LEU A 28 4.48 9.78 9.03
CA LEU A 28 3.64 9.43 7.89
C LEU A 28 2.76 10.64 7.55
N ILE A 29 2.75 11.02 6.29
CA ILE A 29 2.02 12.18 5.77
C ILE A 29 1.07 11.77 4.65
N ASP A 30 0.23 12.70 4.20
CA ASP A 30 -0.74 12.53 3.11
C ASP A 30 -1.80 11.44 3.39
N PHE A 31 -2.83 11.83 4.12
CA PHE A 31 -3.98 10.99 4.46
C PHE A 31 -5.13 11.08 3.44
N GLY A 32 -4.85 11.55 2.23
CA GLY A 32 -5.85 11.77 1.19
C GLY A 32 -6.58 10.50 0.74
N LEU A 33 -5.96 9.32 0.89
CA LEU A 33 -6.56 8.02 0.59
C LEU A 33 -6.96 7.23 1.84
N ALA A 34 -6.77 7.79 3.03
CA ALA A 34 -7.11 7.12 4.27
C ALA A 34 -8.61 6.80 4.35
N SER A 35 -8.92 5.65 4.91
CA SER A 35 -10.30 5.20 5.10
C SER A 35 -10.48 4.45 6.41
N THR A 36 -11.71 4.31 6.87
CA THR A 36 -12.01 3.50 8.04
C THR A 36 -12.01 2.01 7.66
N PHE A 37 -11.61 1.17 8.60
CA PHE A 37 -11.79 -0.28 8.52
C PHE A 37 -12.82 -0.81 9.55
N TRP A 38 -13.54 0.12 10.17
CA TRP A 38 -14.64 -0.14 11.10
C TRP A 38 -15.97 0.27 10.49
N ASP A 39 -16.99 -0.55 10.68
CA ASP A 39 -18.39 -0.18 10.42
C ASP A 39 -18.93 0.70 11.56
N SER A 40 -18.45 0.42 12.78
CA SER A 40 -18.64 1.21 14.00
C SER A 40 -17.44 1.03 14.92
N PRO A 41 -17.21 1.88 15.97
CA PRO A 41 -16.06 1.75 16.83
C PRO A 41 -15.85 0.33 17.38
N GLY A 42 -14.69 -0.27 17.10
CA GLY A 42 -14.34 -1.63 17.49
C GLY A 42 -14.96 -2.76 16.65
N VAL A 43 -15.81 -2.45 15.68
CA VAL A 43 -16.44 -3.45 14.79
C VAL A 43 -15.77 -3.42 13.42
N HIS A 44 -14.93 -4.40 13.14
CA HIS A 44 -14.21 -4.51 11.88
C HIS A 44 -15.18 -4.74 10.71
N SER A 45 -15.02 -3.94 9.66
CA SER A 45 -15.79 -4.07 8.42
C SER A 45 -15.56 -5.43 7.75
N LYS A 46 -16.60 -5.98 7.17
CA LYS A 46 -16.50 -7.23 6.40
C LYS A 46 -15.71 -6.97 5.11
N LYS A 47 -14.89 -7.96 4.73
CA LYS A 47 -14.21 -7.95 3.45
C LYS A 47 -15.21 -7.94 2.30
N GLN A 48 -15.05 -7.00 1.39
CA GLN A 48 -15.87 -6.86 0.19
C GLN A 48 -14.99 -6.73 -1.04
N PHE A 49 -15.47 -7.20 -2.17
CA PHE A 49 -14.88 -6.92 -3.47
C PHE A 49 -15.49 -5.61 -4.01
N ILE A 50 -14.65 -4.59 -4.12
CA ILE A 50 -15.09 -3.25 -4.56
C ILE A 50 -14.68 -2.92 -5.99
N ASN A 51 -13.90 -3.81 -6.62
CA ASN A 51 -13.35 -3.66 -7.98
C ASN A 51 -12.71 -2.29 -8.22
N LYS A 52 -12.08 -1.75 -7.20
CA LYS A 52 -11.43 -0.43 -7.27
C LYS A 52 -10.05 -0.51 -6.64
N PHE A 53 -9.06 -0.03 -7.38
CA PHE A 53 -7.72 0.18 -6.88
C PHE A 53 -7.49 1.65 -6.56
N SER A 54 -6.82 1.90 -5.44
CA SER A 54 -6.29 3.21 -5.06
C SER A 54 -4.98 3.04 -4.31
N GLY A 55 -4.09 4.03 -4.39
CA GLY A 55 -2.76 3.99 -3.79
C GLY A 55 -1.67 3.77 -4.82
N ASN A 56 -0.55 3.17 -4.40
CA ASN A 56 0.61 2.92 -5.25
C ASN A 56 0.77 1.43 -5.55
N PHE A 57 1.16 1.10 -6.79
CA PHE A 57 1.37 -0.30 -7.21
C PHE A 57 2.65 -0.93 -6.63
N MET A 58 3.64 -0.11 -6.31
CA MET A 58 4.95 -0.61 -5.88
C MET A 58 4.85 -1.37 -4.56
N PHE A 59 4.20 -0.79 -3.56
CA PHE A 59 4.20 -1.30 -2.19
C PHE A 59 2.87 -1.93 -1.76
N THR A 60 1.80 -1.72 -2.52
CA THR A 60 0.46 -2.20 -2.15
C THR A 60 0.39 -3.72 -1.98
N SER A 61 -0.55 -4.17 -1.15
CA SER A 61 -0.80 -5.60 -0.93
C SER A 61 -1.46 -6.29 -2.13
N LEU A 62 -1.29 -7.61 -2.21
CA LEU A 62 -2.00 -8.43 -3.20
C LEU A 62 -3.53 -8.34 -3.03
N ASN A 63 -4.01 -8.30 -1.79
CA ASN A 63 -5.44 -8.12 -1.48
C ASN A 63 -6.00 -6.83 -2.08
N SER A 64 -5.24 -5.74 -1.99
CA SER A 64 -5.60 -4.46 -2.59
C SER A 64 -5.57 -4.50 -4.12
N CYS A 65 -4.55 -5.13 -4.72
CA CYS A 65 -4.48 -5.34 -6.17
C CYS A 65 -5.69 -6.11 -6.73
N ARG A 66 -6.24 -7.01 -5.93
CA ARG A 66 -7.44 -7.80 -6.28
C ARG A 66 -8.75 -7.03 -6.13
N GLY A 67 -8.71 -5.75 -5.81
CA GLY A 67 -9.91 -4.93 -5.69
C GLY A 67 -10.74 -5.19 -4.43
N ASN A 68 -10.16 -5.78 -3.40
CA ASN A 68 -10.82 -5.97 -2.12
C ASN A 68 -10.70 -4.75 -1.21
N THR A 69 -11.62 -4.61 -0.28
CA THR A 69 -11.53 -3.60 0.78
C THR A 69 -10.25 -3.78 1.59
N LYS A 70 -9.63 -2.66 1.92
CA LYS A 70 -8.37 -2.60 2.65
C LYS A 70 -8.60 -2.59 4.17
N SER A 71 -7.63 -3.11 4.89
CA SER A 71 -7.59 -3.09 6.34
C SER A 71 -6.16 -2.90 6.84
N ARG A 72 -5.95 -2.99 8.14
CA ARG A 72 -4.62 -2.84 8.77
C ARG A 72 -3.54 -3.73 8.16
N ARG A 73 -3.89 -4.97 7.78
CA ARG A 73 -2.96 -5.91 7.15
C ARG A 73 -2.37 -5.38 5.84
N ASP A 74 -3.14 -4.60 5.10
CA ASP A 74 -2.72 -4.05 3.81
C ASP A 74 -1.69 -2.94 4.00
N ASP A 75 -1.86 -2.08 5.01
CA ASP A 75 -0.85 -1.11 5.42
C ASP A 75 0.43 -1.79 5.94
N VAL A 76 0.31 -2.81 6.77
CA VAL A 76 1.46 -3.57 7.29
C VAL A 76 2.21 -4.26 6.16
N GLN A 77 1.50 -4.85 5.18
CA GLN A 77 2.13 -5.44 4.01
C GLN A 77 2.87 -4.38 3.16
N ALA A 78 2.30 -3.18 3.03
CA ALA A 78 2.97 -2.09 2.32
C ALA A 78 4.25 -1.65 3.03
N VAL A 79 4.25 -1.53 4.35
CA VAL A 79 5.46 -1.25 5.14
C VAL A 79 6.50 -2.36 4.95
N PHE A 80 6.09 -3.62 4.98
CA PHE A 80 6.99 -4.75 4.75
C PHE A 80 7.63 -4.71 3.36
N ASN A 81 6.83 -4.49 2.31
CA ASN A 81 7.33 -4.35 0.94
C ASN A 81 8.31 -3.19 0.81
N LEU A 82 8.04 -2.07 1.47
CA LEU A 82 8.91 -0.90 1.50
C LEU A 82 10.25 -1.19 2.19
N LEU A 83 10.23 -1.91 3.30
CA LEU A 83 11.47 -2.34 3.99
C LEU A 83 12.31 -3.28 3.12
N VAL A 84 11.67 -4.26 2.48
CA VAL A 84 12.37 -5.16 1.54
C VAL A 84 12.97 -4.35 0.37
N TYR A 85 12.24 -3.40 -0.17
CA TYR A 85 12.72 -2.50 -1.21
C TYR A 85 14.00 -1.76 -0.77
N LEU A 86 13.98 -1.14 0.40
CA LEU A 86 15.13 -0.40 0.94
C LEU A 86 16.34 -1.29 1.22
N LEU A 87 16.11 -2.51 1.71
CA LEU A 87 17.17 -3.47 2.03
C LEU A 87 17.73 -4.20 0.80
N ASN A 88 17.05 -4.13 -0.34
CA ASN A 88 17.42 -4.80 -1.58
C ASN A 88 17.72 -3.79 -2.70
N ASP A 89 18.61 -2.84 -2.44
CA ASP A 89 19.08 -1.83 -3.39
C ASP A 89 17.94 -1.11 -4.14
N ASN A 90 16.89 -0.77 -3.43
CA ASN A 90 15.69 -0.14 -3.97
C ASN A 90 15.01 -0.96 -5.09
N LYS A 91 14.94 -2.28 -4.91
CA LYS A 91 14.31 -3.19 -5.87
C LYS A 91 13.34 -4.15 -5.20
N LEU A 92 12.22 -4.37 -5.88
CA LEU A 92 11.30 -5.47 -5.67
C LEU A 92 11.19 -6.27 -6.97
N PRO A 93 10.76 -7.53 -6.94
CA PRO A 93 10.63 -8.35 -8.15
C PRO A 93 9.76 -7.71 -9.26
N TRP A 94 8.87 -6.80 -8.90
CA TRP A 94 7.97 -6.08 -9.81
C TRP A 94 8.35 -4.63 -10.07
N SER A 95 9.48 -4.13 -9.54
CA SER A 95 9.89 -2.71 -9.65
C SER A 95 10.05 -2.24 -11.08
N ASP A 96 10.75 -3.00 -11.91
CA ASP A 96 10.99 -2.66 -13.32
C ASP A 96 9.66 -2.57 -14.09
N PHE A 97 8.73 -3.45 -13.78
CA PHE A 97 7.41 -3.44 -14.36
C PHE A 97 6.63 -2.15 -13.96
N CYS A 98 6.60 -1.84 -12.67
CA CYS A 98 5.93 -0.62 -12.17
C CYS A 98 6.51 0.65 -12.80
N THR A 99 7.82 0.68 -13.05
CA THR A 99 8.49 1.82 -13.67
C THR A 99 8.21 1.93 -15.17
N ARG A 100 8.29 0.81 -15.92
CA ARG A 100 8.08 0.80 -17.37
C ARG A 100 6.66 1.15 -17.80
N PHE A 101 5.68 0.77 -16.99
CA PHE A 101 4.25 0.90 -17.31
C PHE A 101 3.55 1.98 -16.49
N LYS A 102 4.31 3.00 -16.05
CA LYS A 102 3.81 4.10 -15.21
C LYS A 102 2.60 4.81 -15.81
N ASP A 103 2.53 4.92 -17.13
CA ASP A 103 1.52 5.68 -17.86
C ASP A 103 0.44 4.82 -18.54
N GLN A 104 0.42 3.50 -18.30
CA GLN A 104 -0.55 2.62 -18.94
C GLN A 104 -1.84 2.46 -18.13
N ASN A 105 -2.90 1.97 -18.83
CA ASN A 105 -4.23 1.76 -18.28
C ASN A 105 -4.19 0.93 -16.99
N TYR A 106 -4.93 1.36 -15.97
CA TYR A 106 -4.96 0.77 -14.64
C TYR A 106 -5.30 -0.71 -14.63
N GLU A 107 -6.26 -1.18 -15.44
CA GLU A 107 -6.70 -2.57 -15.48
C GLU A 107 -5.58 -3.54 -15.90
N PHE A 108 -4.76 -3.15 -16.86
CA PHE A 108 -3.64 -3.97 -17.33
C PHE A 108 -2.50 -4.03 -16.30
N LYS A 109 -2.24 -2.91 -15.62
CA LYS A 109 -1.26 -2.85 -14.53
C LYS A 109 -1.66 -3.74 -13.35
N ASP A 110 -2.91 -3.67 -12.95
CA ASP A 110 -3.44 -4.46 -11.84
C ASP A 110 -3.22 -5.95 -12.07
N TYR A 111 -3.58 -6.43 -13.23
CA TYR A 111 -3.45 -7.83 -13.59
C TYR A 111 -1.98 -8.33 -13.59
N LEU A 112 -1.07 -7.54 -14.15
CA LEU A 112 0.33 -7.94 -14.25
C LEU A 112 1.07 -7.82 -12.92
N VAL A 113 0.81 -6.77 -12.15
CA VAL A 113 1.39 -6.61 -10.81
C VAL A 113 0.88 -7.70 -9.87
N GLU A 114 -0.40 -8.06 -9.95
CA GLU A 114 -0.96 -9.18 -9.22
C GLU A 114 -0.23 -10.49 -9.54
N ARG A 115 -0.03 -10.80 -10.81
CA ARG A 115 0.67 -12.03 -11.23
C ARG A 115 2.13 -12.06 -10.77
N LEU A 116 2.82 -10.93 -10.84
CA LEU A 116 4.20 -10.85 -10.34
C LEU A 116 4.26 -11.04 -8.82
N LYS A 117 3.36 -10.42 -8.07
CA LYS A 117 3.29 -10.58 -6.61
C LYS A 117 2.94 -12.01 -6.21
N LEU A 118 2.03 -12.66 -6.94
CA LEU A 118 1.72 -14.09 -6.74
C LEU A 118 2.91 -15.00 -6.98
N LYS A 119 3.72 -14.69 -7.98
CA LYS A 119 4.91 -15.49 -8.31
C LYS A 119 5.99 -15.43 -7.23
N TYR A 120 6.09 -14.30 -6.52
CA TYR A 120 7.15 -14.03 -5.56
C TYR A 120 6.69 -13.95 -4.09
N SER A 121 5.43 -14.20 -3.84
CA SER A 121 4.90 -14.29 -2.46
C SER A 121 4.89 -15.78 -1.92
#